data_7b2893715b7214e397215c1d70366c19
#
_entry.id   7b2893715b7214e397215c1d70366c19
#
_cell.length_a   1.000
_cell.length_b   1.000
_cell.length_c   1.000
_cell.angle_alpha   90.00
_cell.angle_beta   90.00
_cell.angle_gamma   90.00
#
_symmetry.space_group_name_H-M   'P 1'
#
loop_
_entity.id
_entity.type
_entity.pdbx_description
1 polymer ?
#
loop_
_entity_poly.entity_id
_entity_poly.type
_entity_poly.pdbx_seq_one_letter_code
_entity_poly.pdbx_strand_id
1 'polypeptide(L)' 'MMAATADTDNDGTLSESELQALTIAQLRELAAEKGYTITATKKAEIIAEILAQEG' A
#
# COMPACT_ATOMS: atom_id res chain seq x y z
N MET A 1 18.04 -16.37 4.27
CA MET A 1 17.55 -16.23 4.12
C MET A 1 16.82 -15.44 4.09
N MET A 2 16.66 -15.15 4.33
CA MET A 2 16.04 -14.63 4.27
C MET A 2 15.41 -13.97 3.62
N ALA A 3 15.77 -13.62 3.59
CA ALA A 3 15.25 -13.05 2.43
C ALA A 3 13.87 -13.45 2.17
N ALA A 4 13.62 -14.55 2.48
CA ALA A 4 12.28 -15.03 2.34
C ALA A 4 11.30 -14.00 2.81
N THR A 5 11.72 -13.24 3.77
CA THR A 5 10.85 -12.23 4.33
C THR A 5 10.38 -11.25 3.27
N ALA A 6 11.31 -10.78 2.50
CA ALA A 6 10.96 -9.81 1.48
C ALA A 6 9.97 -10.40 0.49
N ASP A 7 10.14 -11.65 0.24
CA ASP A 7 9.29 -12.28 -0.75
C ASP A 7 7.85 -12.26 -0.35
N THR A 8 7.62 -12.34 0.92
CA THR A 8 6.26 -12.35 1.40
C THR A 8 5.50 -11.13 0.94
N ASP A 9 6.19 -10.03 0.89
CA ASP A 9 5.54 -8.78 0.52
C ASP A 9 5.22 -8.70 -0.95
N ASN A 10 5.74 -9.62 -1.72
CA ASN A 10 5.59 -9.55 -3.17
C ASN A 10 4.56 -10.53 -3.69
N ASP A 11 3.64 -10.91 -2.87
CA ASP A 11 2.63 -11.86 -3.28
C ASP A 11 1.53 -11.23 -4.11
N GLY A 12 1.79 -10.09 -4.65
CA GLY A 12 0.77 -9.42 -5.43
C GLY A 12 0.08 -8.32 -4.70
N THR A 13 0.27 -8.24 -3.40
CA THR A 13 -0.27 -7.15 -2.60
C THR A 13 0.88 -6.41 -1.96
N LEU A 14 0.61 -5.18 -1.58
CA LEU A 14 1.60 -4.33 -0.94
C LEU A 14 1.42 -4.40 0.56
N SER A 15 2.52 -4.49 1.27
CA SER A 15 2.48 -4.48 2.72
C SER A 15 2.49 -3.05 3.23
N GLU A 16 2.16 -2.90 4.50
CA GLU A 16 2.19 -1.58 5.10
C GLU A 16 3.58 -0.95 5.00
N SER A 17 4.61 -1.77 5.16
CA SER A 17 5.97 -1.25 5.08
C SER A 17 6.25 -0.63 3.72
N GLU A 18 5.82 -1.29 2.67
CA GLU A 18 6.03 -0.75 1.33
C GLU A 18 5.24 0.52 1.12
N LEU A 19 4.03 0.54 1.61
CA LEU A 19 3.20 1.73 1.45
C LEU A 19 3.77 2.90 2.21
N GLN A 20 4.36 2.65 3.38
CA GLN A 20 4.94 3.74 4.15
C GLN A 20 6.15 4.35 3.46
N ALA A 21 6.81 3.60 2.60
CA ALA A 21 7.95 4.12 1.86
C ALA A 21 7.53 5.05 0.72
N LEU A 22 6.27 5.07 0.39
CA LEU A 22 5.78 5.89 -0.70
C LEU A 22 5.31 7.24 -0.19
N THR A 23 5.33 8.24 -1.07
CA THR A 23 4.74 9.53 -0.73
C THR A 23 3.23 9.45 -0.86
N ILE A 24 2.55 10.47 -0.32
CA ILE A 24 1.11 10.51 -0.43
C ILE A 24 0.68 10.52 -1.90
N ALA A 25 1.39 11.27 -2.73
CA ALA A 25 1.06 11.30 -4.15
C ALA A 25 1.21 9.93 -4.78
N GLN A 26 2.26 9.21 -4.41
CA GLN A 26 2.47 7.87 -4.95
C GLN A 26 1.42 6.91 -4.46
N LEU A 27 1.00 7.04 -3.22
CA LEU A 27 -0.06 6.20 -2.70
C LEU A 27 -1.36 6.42 -3.44
N ARG A 28 -1.67 7.67 -3.74
CA ARG A 28 -2.89 7.96 -4.48
C ARG A 28 -2.83 7.42 -5.90
N GLU A 29 -1.68 7.52 -6.54
CA GLU A 29 -1.53 6.98 -7.87
C GLU A 29 -1.68 5.47 -7.87
N LEU A 30 -1.08 4.83 -6.89
CA LEU A 30 -1.20 3.39 -6.78
C LEU A 30 -2.66 2.97 -6.59
N ALA A 31 -3.37 3.69 -5.73
CA ALA A 31 -4.77 3.38 -5.49
C ALA A 31 -5.58 3.56 -6.76
N ALA A 32 -5.27 4.58 -7.52
CA ALA A 32 -6.00 4.81 -8.76
C ALA A 32 -5.77 3.68 -9.75
N GLU A 33 -4.54 3.21 -9.84
CA GLU A 33 -4.24 2.11 -10.75
C GLU A 33 -4.99 0.85 -10.37
N LYS A 34 -5.14 0.62 -9.09
CA LYS A 34 -5.81 -0.58 -8.63
C LYS A 34 -7.30 -0.41 -8.48
N GLY A 35 -7.80 0.79 -8.69
CA GLY A 35 -9.23 1.03 -8.58
C GLY A 35 -9.70 1.21 -7.15
N TYR A 36 -8.79 1.51 -6.23
CA TYR A 36 -9.16 1.74 -4.84
C TYR A 36 -9.66 3.16 -4.66
N THR A 37 -10.58 3.32 -3.73
CA THR A 37 -11.12 4.63 -3.40
C THR A 37 -10.43 5.17 -2.17
N ILE A 38 -9.84 6.36 -2.30
CA ILE A 38 -9.13 6.99 -1.20
C ILE A 38 -9.87 8.26 -0.82
N THR A 39 -10.32 8.33 0.42
CA THR A 39 -10.99 9.51 0.93
C THR A 39 -10.18 10.23 1.99
N ALA A 40 -9.14 9.59 2.49
CA ALA A 40 -8.31 10.18 3.54
C ALA A 40 -7.30 11.14 2.94
N THR A 41 -6.80 12.02 3.79
CA THR A 41 -5.75 12.96 3.38
C THR A 41 -4.45 12.73 4.14
N LYS A 42 -4.50 11.95 5.21
CA LYS A 42 -3.30 11.64 5.99
C LYS A 42 -2.70 10.35 5.51
N LYS A 43 -1.37 10.31 5.47
CA LYS A 43 -0.68 9.16 4.91
C LYS A 43 -1.08 7.86 5.62
N ALA A 44 -1.10 7.89 6.95
CA ALA A 44 -1.42 6.68 7.69
C ALA A 44 -2.82 6.18 7.35
N GLU A 45 -3.75 7.09 7.20
CA GLU A 45 -5.12 6.71 6.89
C GLU A 45 -5.25 6.24 5.46
N ILE A 46 -4.51 6.87 4.55
CA ILE A 46 -4.51 6.42 3.17
C ILE A 46 -3.99 4.99 3.08
N ILE A 47 -2.93 4.70 3.81
CA ILE A 47 -2.38 3.35 3.84
C ILE A 47 -3.41 2.38 4.37
N ALA A 48 -4.11 2.76 5.43
CA ALA A 48 -5.13 1.88 5.99
C ALA A 48 -6.24 1.60 4.99
N GLU A 49 -6.63 2.62 4.23
CA GLU A 49 -7.67 2.41 3.22
C GLU A 49 -7.20 1.47 2.12
N ILE A 50 -5.95 1.62 1.70
CA ILE A 50 -5.42 0.74 0.68
C ILE A 50 -5.37 -0.70 1.19
N LEU A 51 -4.87 -0.89 2.39
CA LEU A 51 -4.76 -2.23 2.94
C LEU A 51 -6.13 -2.87 3.12
N ALA A 52 -7.12 -2.09 3.53
CA ALA A 52 -8.45 -2.62 3.71
C ALA A 52 -9.04 -3.09 2.38
N GLN A 53 -8.74 -2.38 1.31
CA GLN A 53 -9.30 -2.75 0.01
C GLN A 53 -8.51 -3.87 -0.64
N GLU A 54 -7.23 -4.00 -0.30
CA GLU A 54 -6.45 -5.12 -0.79
C GLU A 54 -6.82 -6.42 -0.10
N GLY A 55 -7.13 -6.30 1.17
CA GLY A 55 -7.46 -7.47 1.94
C GLY A 55 -8.82 -7.98 1.59
#